data_58da2416b17919608f2d4a0b5aab8365
#
_entry.id   58da2416b17919608f2d4a0b5aab8365
#
_cell.length_a   1.000
_cell.length_b   1.000
_cell.length_c   1.000
_cell.angle_alpha   90.00
_cell.angle_beta   90.00
_cell.angle_gamma   90.00
#
_symmetry.space_group_name_H-M   'P 1'
#
loop_
_entity.id
_entity.type
_entity.pdbx_description
1 polymer ?
#
loop_
_entity_poly.entity_id
_entity_poly.type
_entity_poly.pdbx_seq_one_letter_code
_entity_poly.pdbx_strand_id
1 'polypeptide(L)'
;IIGWAERYADLAELEAVKEADPVRKAELLRIAVTCRRVPAEPARSFAEAIQAFWFVHMAMHIEQYGWSISAGRFDQYIYPYLRKDLEEGVITEAHAWELLLNLWVKFMENVHTGVKDTVFQNLTLGGQDKDGNDQSNALSILCLEATAALRFNQPALSVRWHPGIDKVFWERVHQTIA
;
A
#
# COMPACT_ATOMS: atom_id res chain seq x y z
N ILE A 1 -10.47 0.80 -15.73
CA ILE A 1 -9.25 0.57 -14.90
C ILE A 1 -8.28 -0.34 -15.67
N ILE A 2 -8.71 -1.51 -16.18
CA ILE A 2 -7.84 -2.48 -16.89
C ILE A 2 -7.08 -1.81 -18.04
N GLY A 3 -7.75 -1.18 -18.99
CA GLY A 3 -7.09 -0.50 -20.12
C GLY A 3 -6.17 0.67 -19.68
N TRP A 4 -6.36 1.20 -18.47
CA TRP A 4 -5.45 2.17 -17.89
C TRP A 4 -4.17 1.47 -17.37
N ALA A 5 -4.31 0.35 -16.69
CA ALA A 5 -3.18 -0.47 -16.25
C ALA A 5 -2.33 -0.98 -17.43
N GLU A 6 -2.97 -1.42 -18.52
CA GLU A 6 -2.31 -1.83 -19.76
C GLU A 6 -1.45 -0.72 -20.37
N ARG A 7 -1.93 0.53 -20.39
CA ARG A 7 -1.12 1.68 -20.86
C ARG A 7 0.11 1.93 -19.99
N TYR A 8 0.02 1.71 -18.68
CA TYR A 8 1.21 1.79 -17.81
C TYR A 8 2.18 0.64 -18.07
N ALA A 9 1.67 -0.56 -18.37
CA ALA A 9 2.52 -1.67 -18.78
C ALA A 9 3.28 -1.35 -20.08
N ASP A 10 2.59 -0.83 -21.10
CA ASP A 10 3.19 -0.40 -22.38
C ASP A 10 4.28 0.66 -22.15
N LEU A 11 4.00 1.64 -21.29
CA LEU A 11 4.98 2.68 -20.96
C LEU A 11 6.20 2.11 -20.26
N ALA A 12 6.00 1.22 -19.29
CA ALA A 12 7.11 0.59 -18.57
C ALA A 12 7.99 -0.26 -19.51
N GLU A 13 7.40 -0.97 -20.46
CA GLU A 13 8.14 -1.71 -21.50
C GLU A 13 8.94 -0.77 -22.38
N LEU A 14 8.35 0.34 -22.83
CA LEU A 14 9.04 1.36 -23.65
C LEU A 14 10.23 2.00 -22.92
N GLU A 15 10.05 2.32 -21.64
CA GLU A 15 11.14 2.87 -20.83
C GLU A 15 12.23 1.82 -20.56
N ALA A 16 11.86 0.54 -20.36
CA ALA A 16 12.82 -0.55 -20.21
C ALA A 16 13.71 -0.75 -21.43
N VAL A 17 13.23 -0.48 -22.65
CA VAL A 17 14.04 -0.55 -23.88
C VAL A 17 15.12 0.52 -23.89
N LYS A 18 14.86 1.70 -23.33
CA LYS A 18 15.78 2.86 -23.30
C LYS A 18 16.73 2.80 -22.11
N GLU A 19 16.38 2.03 -21.07
CA GLU A 19 17.12 1.98 -19.81
C GLU A 19 18.45 1.23 -19.97
N ALA A 20 19.54 1.88 -19.59
CA ALA A 20 20.90 1.34 -19.65
C ALA A 20 21.28 0.57 -18.38
N ASP A 21 20.72 0.95 -17.21
CA ASP A 21 20.96 0.26 -15.96
C ASP A 21 20.17 -1.08 -15.95
N PRO A 22 20.86 -2.23 -15.87
CA PRO A 22 20.20 -3.53 -15.89
C PRO A 22 19.27 -3.76 -14.70
N VAL A 23 19.55 -3.16 -13.54
CA VAL A 23 18.69 -3.27 -12.35
C VAL A 23 17.39 -2.53 -12.59
N ARG A 24 17.47 -1.27 -13.00
CA ARG A 24 16.30 -0.45 -13.30
C ARG A 24 15.46 -1.03 -14.44
N LYS A 25 16.12 -1.53 -15.48
CA LYS A 25 15.46 -2.22 -16.59
C LYS A 25 14.64 -3.43 -16.11
N ALA A 26 15.21 -4.26 -15.22
CA ALA A 26 14.51 -5.40 -14.67
C ALA A 26 13.31 -4.97 -13.79
N GLU A 27 13.41 -3.86 -13.07
CA GLU A 27 12.29 -3.28 -12.31
C GLU A 27 11.15 -2.82 -13.23
N LEU A 28 11.46 -2.08 -14.30
CA LEU A 28 10.48 -1.63 -15.28
C LEU A 28 9.74 -2.81 -15.93
N LEU A 29 10.45 -3.88 -16.27
CA LEU A 29 9.83 -5.09 -16.81
C LEU A 29 8.92 -5.79 -15.77
N ARG A 30 9.31 -5.82 -14.48
CA ARG A 30 8.44 -6.34 -13.41
C ARG A 30 7.18 -5.47 -13.24
N ILE A 31 7.31 -4.16 -13.31
CA ILE A 31 6.16 -3.23 -13.29
C ILE A 31 5.22 -3.54 -14.45
N ALA A 32 5.74 -3.72 -15.66
CA ALA A 32 4.94 -4.04 -16.83
C ALA A 32 4.15 -5.36 -16.63
N VAL A 33 4.82 -6.43 -16.19
CA VAL A 33 4.17 -7.72 -15.91
C VAL A 33 3.08 -7.58 -14.85
N THR A 34 3.34 -6.83 -13.78
CA THR A 34 2.36 -6.57 -12.73
C THR A 34 1.14 -5.83 -13.28
N CYS A 35 1.34 -4.74 -14.04
CA CYS A 35 0.27 -3.95 -14.64
C CYS A 35 -0.55 -4.72 -15.69
N ARG A 36 0.05 -5.67 -16.40
CA ARG A 36 -0.67 -6.57 -17.32
C ARG A 36 -1.60 -7.51 -16.56
N ARG A 37 -1.21 -7.91 -15.36
CA ARG A 37 -1.98 -8.87 -14.59
C ARG A 37 -3.06 -8.20 -13.73
N VAL A 38 -2.73 -7.18 -12.96
CA VAL A 38 -3.66 -6.53 -12.04
C VAL A 38 -4.09 -5.17 -12.56
N PRO A 39 -5.36 -4.77 -12.40
CA PRO A 39 -6.42 -5.41 -11.63
C PRO A 39 -7.32 -6.37 -12.42
N ALA A 40 -6.90 -6.81 -13.62
CA ALA A 40 -7.71 -7.71 -14.46
C ALA A 40 -7.91 -9.08 -13.79
N GLU A 41 -6.84 -9.59 -13.18
CA GLU A 41 -6.79 -10.86 -12.48
C GLU A 41 -6.56 -10.63 -10.97
N PRO A 42 -6.92 -11.59 -10.10
CA PRO A 42 -6.59 -11.52 -8.69
C PRO A 42 -5.08 -11.46 -8.45
N ALA A 43 -4.68 -10.64 -7.46
CA ALA A 43 -3.29 -10.56 -7.03
C ALA A 43 -2.80 -11.90 -6.47
N ARG A 44 -1.52 -12.23 -6.68
CA ARG A 44 -0.87 -13.45 -6.19
C ARG A 44 0.29 -13.15 -5.23
N SER A 45 0.78 -11.91 -5.24
CA SER A 45 1.90 -11.45 -4.43
C SER A 45 1.57 -10.13 -3.73
N PHE A 46 2.40 -9.77 -2.76
CA PHE A 46 2.29 -8.49 -2.06
C PHE A 46 2.41 -7.30 -3.03
N ALA A 47 3.38 -7.32 -3.94
CA ALA A 47 3.55 -6.26 -4.93
C ALA A 47 2.33 -6.13 -5.85
N GLU A 48 1.78 -7.25 -6.34
CA GLU A 48 0.55 -7.25 -7.14
C GLU A 48 -0.66 -6.73 -6.33
N ALA A 49 -0.76 -7.07 -5.04
CA ALA A 49 -1.85 -6.61 -4.18
C ALA A 49 -1.79 -5.09 -3.93
N ILE A 50 -0.61 -4.54 -3.66
CA ILE A 50 -0.37 -3.09 -3.55
C ILE A 50 -0.73 -2.38 -4.85
N GLN A 51 -0.28 -2.90 -6.00
CA GLN A 51 -0.56 -2.29 -7.29
C GLN A 51 -2.05 -2.34 -7.65
N ALA A 52 -2.72 -3.47 -7.41
CA ALA A 52 -4.16 -3.62 -7.63
C ALA A 52 -4.96 -2.64 -6.77
N PHE A 53 -4.61 -2.57 -5.48
CA PHE A 53 -5.20 -1.61 -4.54
C PHE A 53 -5.05 -0.18 -5.07
N TRP A 54 -3.83 0.21 -5.48
CA TRP A 54 -3.57 1.56 -5.96
C TRP A 54 -4.39 1.91 -7.20
N PHE A 55 -4.51 1.03 -8.19
CA PHE A 55 -5.32 1.28 -9.37
C PHE A 55 -6.79 1.52 -9.03
N VAL A 56 -7.34 0.73 -8.12
CA VAL A 56 -8.74 0.89 -7.69
C VAL A 56 -8.91 2.18 -6.91
N HIS A 57 -8.00 2.45 -5.96
CA HIS A 57 -8.02 3.66 -5.13
C HIS A 57 -7.97 4.94 -5.97
N MET A 58 -7.06 5.01 -6.94
CA MET A 58 -6.95 6.13 -7.88
C MET A 58 -8.19 6.29 -8.74
N ALA A 59 -8.74 5.19 -9.27
CA ALA A 59 -9.95 5.26 -10.07
C ALA A 59 -11.13 5.84 -9.27
N MET A 60 -11.27 5.42 -8.01
CA MET A 60 -12.29 5.97 -7.11
C MET A 60 -12.07 7.47 -6.83
N HIS A 61 -10.83 7.92 -6.65
CA HIS A 61 -10.51 9.34 -6.48
C HIS A 61 -10.85 10.17 -7.72
N ILE A 62 -10.57 9.65 -8.92
CA ILE A 62 -10.90 10.33 -10.18
C ILE A 62 -12.43 10.47 -10.33
N GLU A 63 -13.19 9.40 -10.06
CA GLU A 63 -14.65 9.38 -10.17
C GLU A 63 -15.36 10.27 -9.12
N GLN A 64 -14.76 10.45 -7.95
CA GLN A 64 -15.33 11.21 -6.83
C GLN A 64 -14.68 12.58 -6.61
N TYR A 65 -13.93 13.09 -7.57
CA TYR A 65 -13.23 14.39 -7.45
C TYR A 65 -12.27 14.47 -6.23
N GLY A 66 -11.72 13.35 -5.79
CA GLY A 66 -10.77 13.32 -4.69
C GLY A 66 -11.33 13.43 -3.28
N TRP A 67 -12.66 13.30 -3.09
CA TRP A 67 -13.27 13.28 -1.77
C TRP A 67 -12.86 12.01 -0.98
N SER A 68 -12.67 12.18 0.30
CA SER A 68 -12.33 11.22 1.36
C SER A 68 -12.59 9.74 1.04
N ILE A 69 -11.65 9.07 0.39
CA ILE A 69 -11.70 7.63 0.12
C ILE A 69 -10.71 6.93 1.05
N SER A 70 -11.26 6.25 2.05
CA SER A 70 -10.45 5.53 3.03
C SER A 70 -10.18 4.10 2.59
N ALA A 71 -8.92 3.67 2.74
CA ALA A 71 -8.51 2.29 2.46
C ALA A 71 -9.07 1.29 3.50
N GLY A 72 -9.60 1.77 4.62
CA GLY A 72 -10.15 0.93 5.66
C GLY A 72 -9.10 0.05 6.33
N ARG A 73 -9.44 -1.20 6.62
CA ARG A 73 -8.55 -2.16 7.32
C ARG A 73 -7.50 -2.75 6.36
N PHE A 74 -6.65 -1.87 5.85
CA PHE A 74 -5.62 -2.20 4.85
C PHE A 74 -4.70 -3.33 5.31
N ASP A 75 -4.28 -3.31 6.54
CA ASP A 75 -3.41 -4.32 7.14
C ASP A 75 -4.05 -5.72 7.20
N GLN A 76 -5.38 -5.83 7.09
CA GLN A 76 -6.07 -7.11 7.16
C GLN A 76 -6.17 -7.79 5.79
N TYR A 77 -6.59 -7.05 4.75
CA TYR A 77 -6.81 -7.66 3.44
C TYR A 77 -5.55 -7.74 2.58
N ILE A 78 -4.50 -6.98 2.91
CA ILE A 78 -3.20 -7.04 2.23
C ILE A 78 -2.21 -8.00 2.93
N TYR A 79 -2.30 -8.15 4.26
CA TYR A 79 -1.37 -8.97 5.03
C TYR A 79 -1.23 -10.43 4.54
N PRO A 80 -2.29 -11.14 4.12
CA PRO A 80 -2.13 -12.52 3.63
C PRO A 80 -1.11 -12.67 2.49
N TYR A 81 -1.02 -11.67 1.60
CA TYR A 81 -0.05 -11.65 0.51
C TYR A 81 1.38 -11.41 1.03
N LEU A 82 1.54 -10.44 1.94
CA LEU A 82 2.84 -10.17 2.55
C LEU A 82 3.37 -11.38 3.30
N ARG A 83 2.53 -11.98 4.16
CA ARG A 83 2.91 -13.16 4.95
C ARG A 83 3.37 -14.29 4.05
N LYS A 84 2.58 -14.63 3.03
CA LYS A 84 2.93 -15.68 2.08
C LYS A 84 4.26 -15.41 1.39
N ASP A 85 4.46 -14.21 0.86
CA ASP A 85 5.66 -13.87 0.10
C ASP A 85 6.92 -13.86 0.99
N LEU A 86 6.79 -13.49 2.28
CA LEU A 86 7.89 -13.59 3.26
C LEU A 86 8.20 -15.04 3.62
N GLU A 87 7.18 -15.85 3.89
CA GLU A 87 7.33 -17.29 4.20
C GLU A 87 7.97 -18.08 3.04
N GLU A 88 7.62 -17.72 1.80
CA GLU A 88 8.16 -18.32 0.58
C GLU A 88 9.52 -17.71 0.14
N GLY A 89 9.99 -16.65 0.79
CA GLY A 89 11.22 -15.94 0.42
C GLY A 89 11.14 -15.18 -0.92
N VAL A 90 9.94 -14.89 -1.38
CA VAL A 90 9.68 -14.13 -2.62
C VAL A 90 10.02 -12.65 -2.44
N ILE A 91 9.79 -12.11 -1.23
CA ILE A 91 10.08 -10.72 -0.87
C ILE A 91 10.85 -10.68 0.46
N THR A 92 11.69 -9.67 0.63
CA THR A 92 12.31 -9.34 1.92
C THR A 92 11.49 -8.27 2.65
N GLU A 93 11.61 -8.19 3.98
CA GLU A 93 10.98 -7.11 4.75
C GLU A 93 11.41 -5.72 4.27
N ALA A 94 12.68 -5.54 3.93
CA ALA A 94 13.20 -4.29 3.40
C ALA A 94 12.52 -3.89 2.09
N HIS A 95 12.30 -4.84 1.18
CA HIS A 95 11.60 -4.55 -0.08
C HIS A 95 10.09 -4.34 0.12
N ALA A 96 9.47 -5.06 1.05
CA ALA A 96 8.07 -4.82 1.43
C ALA A 96 7.88 -3.41 2.01
N TRP A 97 8.81 -2.97 2.86
CA TRP A 97 8.84 -1.62 3.42
C TRP A 97 9.03 -0.55 2.34
N GLU A 98 9.93 -0.77 1.38
CA GLU A 98 10.14 0.12 0.23
C GLU A 98 8.84 0.28 -0.61
N LEU A 99 8.13 -0.81 -0.88
CA LEU A 99 6.83 -0.76 -1.58
C LEU A 99 5.80 0.07 -0.81
N LEU A 100 5.77 -0.04 0.52
CA LEU A 100 4.91 0.79 1.35
C LEU A 100 5.32 2.26 1.31
N LEU A 101 6.60 2.59 1.38
CA LEU A 101 7.07 3.98 1.24
C LEU A 101 6.60 4.57 -0.09
N ASN A 102 6.74 3.83 -1.19
CA ASN A 102 6.26 4.26 -2.49
C ASN A 102 4.73 4.47 -2.49
N LEU A 103 3.97 3.58 -1.85
CA LEU A 103 2.52 3.76 -1.70
C LEU A 103 2.17 5.01 -0.89
N TRP A 104 2.91 5.31 0.21
CA TRP A 104 2.72 6.53 1.01
C TRP A 104 2.97 7.80 0.18
N VAL A 105 4.03 7.81 -0.64
CA VAL A 105 4.28 8.90 -1.60
C VAL A 105 3.08 9.07 -2.54
N LYS A 106 2.53 7.97 -3.05
CA LYS A 106 1.34 8.02 -3.92
C LYS A 106 0.10 8.56 -3.23
N PHE A 107 -0.14 8.20 -1.96
CA PHE A 107 -1.20 8.82 -1.18
C PHE A 107 -1.02 10.35 -1.05
N MET A 108 0.22 10.79 -0.87
CA MET A 108 0.54 12.22 -0.76
C MET A 108 0.35 12.97 -2.09
N GLU A 109 0.66 12.34 -3.23
CA GLU A 109 0.43 12.90 -4.56
C GLU A 109 -1.05 13.22 -4.81
N ASN A 110 -1.98 12.45 -4.26
CA ASN A 110 -3.42 12.67 -4.39
C ASN A 110 -3.91 13.95 -3.68
N VAL A 111 -3.16 14.46 -2.72
CA VAL A 111 -3.54 15.68 -1.97
C VAL A 111 -3.55 16.93 -2.85
N HIS A 112 -2.79 16.92 -3.95
CA HIS A 112 -2.59 18.08 -4.82
C HIS A 112 -3.63 18.25 -5.94
N THR A 113 -4.65 17.41 -6.03
CA THR A 113 -5.64 17.46 -7.11
C THR A 113 -6.68 18.60 -7.00
N GLY A 114 -6.35 19.68 -6.31
CA GLY A 114 -7.05 20.96 -6.43
C GLY A 114 -8.16 21.23 -5.42
N VAL A 115 -8.48 20.28 -4.56
CA VAL A 115 -9.42 20.50 -3.45
C VAL A 115 -8.63 20.68 -2.16
N LYS A 116 -8.38 21.92 -1.77
CA LYS A 116 -7.73 22.26 -0.51
C LYS A 116 -8.50 21.62 0.65
N ASP A 117 -7.79 20.92 1.51
CA ASP A 117 -8.21 20.49 2.86
C ASP A 117 -9.19 19.32 3.01
N THR A 118 -9.61 18.61 1.94
CA THR A 118 -10.65 17.59 2.05
C THR A 118 -10.23 16.17 1.66
N VAL A 119 -9.00 15.96 1.20
CA VAL A 119 -8.53 14.59 0.89
C VAL A 119 -8.14 13.89 2.17
N PHE A 120 -9.07 13.10 2.69
CA PHE A 120 -8.85 12.28 3.88
C PHE A 120 -8.78 10.81 3.47
N GLN A 121 -7.57 10.27 3.41
CA GLN A 121 -7.30 8.90 3.01
C GLN A 121 -6.87 8.10 4.25
N ASN A 122 -7.85 7.55 4.97
CA ASN A 122 -7.58 6.88 6.23
C ASN A 122 -7.31 5.38 6.06
N LEU A 123 -6.24 4.90 6.67
CA LEU A 123 -5.97 3.49 6.92
C LEU A 123 -6.30 3.15 8.37
N THR A 124 -6.99 2.05 8.58
CA THR A 124 -7.30 1.53 9.92
C THR A 124 -6.45 0.29 10.18
N LEU A 125 -5.72 0.28 11.29
CA LEU A 125 -4.81 -0.79 11.69
C LEU A 125 -5.31 -1.54 12.91
N GLY A 126 -5.02 -2.83 12.97
CA GLY A 126 -5.33 -3.71 14.10
C GLY A 126 -6.81 -3.92 14.32
N GLY A 127 -7.21 -3.93 15.57
CA GLY A 127 -8.57 -4.25 16.03
C GLY A 127 -8.74 -5.74 16.29
N GLN A 128 -9.99 -6.19 16.34
CA GLN A 128 -10.35 -7.55 16.71
C GLN A 128 -11.07 -8.27 15.58
N ASP A 129 -10.96 -9.60 15.57
CA ASP A 129 -11.84 -10.48 14.80
C ASP A 129 -13.21 -10.63 15.48
N LYS A 130 -14.08 -11.49 14.90
CA LYS A 130 -15.41 -11.78 15.43
C LYS A 130 -15.40 -12.48 16.79
N ASP A 131 -14.28 -13.11 17.15
CA ASP A 131 -14.11 -13.87 18.40
C ASP A 131 -13.37 -13.05 19.48
N GLY A 132 -13.04 -11.77 19.18
CA GLY A 132 -12.38 -10.85 20.09
C GLY A 132 -10.86 -10.94 20.11
N ASN A 133 -10.23 -11.74 19.23
CA ASN A 133 -8.77 -11.87 19.16
C ASN A 133 -8.15 -10.66 18.45
N ASP A 134 -6.98 -10.24 18.93
CA ASP A 134 -6.22 -9.17 18.31
C ASP A 134 -5.83 -9.51 16.87
N GLN A 135 -5.94 -8.53 16.01
CA GLN A 135 -5.65 -8.63 14.58
C GLN A 135 -4.50 -7.72 14.14
N SER A 136 -3.75 -7.13 15.08
CA SER A 136 -2.49 -6.49 14.72
C SER A 136 -1.50 -7.50 14.15
N ASN A 137 -0.71 -7.10 13.16
CA ASN A 137 0.17 -7.99 12.43
C ASN A 137 1.43 -7.25 11.92
N ALA A 138 2.35 -7.96 11.29
CA ALA A 138 3.59 -7.36 10.79
C ALA A 138 3.34 -6.20 9.83
N LEU A 139 2.31 -6.27 8.97
CA LEU A 139 1.96 -5.16 8.09
C LEU A 139 1.44 -3.94 8.85
N SER A 140 0.71 -4.14 9.97
CA SER A 140 0.30 -3.04 10.85
C SER A 140 1.52 -2.25 11.37
N ILE A 141 2.59 -2.96 11.76
CA ILE A 141 3.85 -2.36 12.21
C ILE A 141 4.56 -1.63 11.06
N LEU A 142 4.69 -2.26 9.90
CA LEU A 142 5.32 -1.63 8.74
C LEU A 142 4.58 -0.36 8.29
N CYS A 143 3.25 -0.31 8.39
CA CYS A 143 2.48 0.91 8.10
C CYS A 143 2.80 2.05 9.09
N LEU A 144 2.95 1.74 10.39
CA LEU A 144 3.39 2.73 11.37
C LEU A 144 4.79 3.25 11.07
N GLU A 145 5.72 2.34 10.75
CA GLU A 145 7.10 2.68 10.43
C GLU A 145 7.21 3.54 9.15
N ALA A 146 6.44 3.23 8.10
CA ALA A 146 6.39 4.04 6.89
C ALA A 146 5.88 5.46 7.20
N THR A 147 4.85 5.58 8.04
CA THR A 147 4.32 6.89 8.47
C THR A 147 5.34 7.67 9.29
N ALA A 148 6.01 7.03 10.24
CA ALA A 148 7.06 7.66 11.07
C ALA A 148 8.25 8.13 10.23
N ALA A 149 8.63 7.35 9.20
CA ALA A 149 9.76 7.66 8.32
C ALA A 149 9.48 8.87 7.42
N LEU A 150 8.30 8.92 6.80
CA LEU A 150 7.96 9.97 5.82
C LEU A 150 7.33 11.21 6.44
N ARG A 151 6.65 11.08 7.59
CA ARG A 151 5.96 12.17 8.29
C ARG A 151 4.99 12.95 7.40
N PHE A 152 4.36 12.27 6.45
CA PHE A 152 3.33 12.85 5.61
C PHE A 152 2.00 12.93 6.36
N ASN A 153 1.15 13.89 5.97
CA ASN A 153 -0.20 14.00 6.52
C ASN A 153 -1.19 13.01 5.88
N GLN A 154 -0.76 12.30 4.81
CA GLN A 154 -1.52 11.24 4.18
C GLN A 154 -0.61 10.04 3.87
N PRO A 155 -1.13 8.83 4.03
CA PRO A 155 -2.44 8.49 4.57
C PRO A 155 -2.53 8.77 6.07
N ALA A 156 -3.71 9.20 6.54
CA ALA A 156 -3.97 9.27 7.97
C ALA A 156 -4.11 7.86 8.55
N LEU A 157 -3.51 7.57 9.70
CA LEU A 157 -3.63 6.27 10.36
C LEU A 157 -4.60 6.32 11.54
N SER A 158 -5.48 5.35 11.61
CA SER A 158 -6.32 5.07 12.78
C SER A 158 -5.97 3.71 13.35
N VAL A 159 -5.77 3.62 14.65
CA VAL A 159 -5.55 2.35 15.34
C VAL A 159 -6.78 1.97 16.14
N ARG A 160 -7.28 0.76 15.94
CA ARG A 160 -8.41 0.23 16.71
C ARG A 160 -7.91 -0.38 18.00
N TRP A 161 -7.99 0.39 19.08
CA TRP A 161 -7.63 -0.07 20.41
C TRP A 161 -8.65 -1.05 21.00
N HIS A 162 -8.18 -2.02 21.77
CA HIS A 162 -8.97 -2.91 22.62
C HIS A 162 -8.10 -3.46 23.78
N PRO A 163 -8.71 -3.98 24.87
CA PRO A 163 -7.94 -4.42 26.04
C PRO A 163 -6.93 -5.53 25.80
N GLY A 164 -7.13 -6.33 24.76
CA GLY A 164 -6.24 -7.45 24.39
C GLY A 164 -5.26 -7.12 23.25
N ILE A 165 -5.07 -5.84 22.93
CA ILE A 165 -4.13 -5.42 21.86
C ILE A 165 -2.71 -5.91 22.16
N ASP A 166 -1.98 -6.33 21.12
CA ASP A 166 -0.58 -6.73 21.26
C ASP A 166 0.27 -5.57 21.81
N LYS A 167 1.08 -5.86 22.83
CA LYS A 167 1.86 -4.84 23.53
C LYS A 167 2.95 -4.24 22.65
N VAL A 168 3.59 -5.04 21.82
CA VAL A 168 4.67 -4.57 20.93
C VAL A 168 4.07 -3.63 19.87
N PHE A 169 2.94 -4.01 19.30
CA PHE A 169 2.22 -3.13 18.37
C PHE A 169 1.79 -1.82 19.05
N TRP A 170 1.24 -1.89 20.28
CA TRP A 170 0.79 -0.71 21.01
C TRP A 170 1.94 0.23 21.39
N GLU A 171 3.09 -0.31 21.79
CA GLU A 171 4.30 0.47 22.02
C GLU A 171 4.77 1.18 20.75
N ARG A 172 4.71 0.49 19.60
CA ARG A 172 5.07 1.08 18.33
C ARG A 172 4.11 2.22 17.92
N VAL A 173 2.82 2.09 18.21
CA VAL A 173 1.83 3.18 18.02
C VAL A 173 2.25 4.43 18.79
N HIS A 174 2.61 4.29 20.07
CA HIS A 174 3.05 5.42 20.90
C HIS A 174 4.33 6.07 20.35
N GLN A 175 5.30 5.28 19.91
CA GLN A 175 6.53 5.79 19.30
C GLN A 175 6.28 6.56 18.00
N THR A 176 5.25 6.20 17.25
CA THR A 176 4.90 6.87 15.99
C THR A 176 4.19 8.22 16.23
N ILE A 177 3.46 8.36 17.34
CA ILE A 177 2.73 9.59 17.70
C ILE A 177 3.66 10.63 18.37
N ALA A 178 4.71 10.18 19.05
CA ALA A 178 5.67 11.04 19.76
C ALA A 178 6.62 11.78 18.81
#